data_4f49dbf676b6f3a5737e9d61936d84f0
#
_entry.id   4f49dbf676b6f3a5737e9d61936d84f0
#
_cell.length_a   1.000
_cell.length_b   1.000
_cell.length_c   1.000
_cell.angle_alpha   90.00
_cell.angle_beta   90.00
_cell.angle_gamma   90.00
#
_symmetry.space_group_name_H-M   'P 1'
#
loop_
_entity.id
_entity.type
_entity.pdbx_description
1 polymer ?
#
loop_
_entity_poly.entity_id
_entity_poly.type
_entity_poly.pdbx_seq_one_letter_code
_entity_poly.pdbx_strand_id
1 'polypeptide(L)'
;MLRDRGSSSLAVFLIAAGSLFSQYSVAAINDVCVPLGAAVINVPLSTSLVVQRDVPVGSVLASVEVRTPIRCTNRFFPTGGYAKYFKSSANGAVGVTNGAFRTSNSGIGLRWTISGPTGNASFSSTSLNSKDPMLGFSFPYLGGDKYYGLDHTFELIKLGDVAGGSFRFPDFSVMTSPDSMMGGLYDQKLNTFTFPTVNVAVSSCHVMGNNVLVKMGRVEAGSFRGQGSVSQDKDFSIDLQCNSGARINLTLDNSRQVNGYPGTIKLTSSGQSATGIGIQVLNASTGNRTPMPLGQPQMIGWAGNGSNSIKLAARYIQVANQVSGGKADGTLTFVLSYQ
;
A
#
# COMPACT_ATOMS: atom_id res chain seq x y z
N MET A 1 26.14 -70.91 -76.54
CA MET A 1 24.74 -71.17 -76.83
C MET A 1 23.93 -69.92 -76.38
N LEU A 2 23.48 -69.14 -77.32
CA LEU A 2 22.15 -68.55 -77.42
C LEU A 2 21.61 -67.82 -76.15
N ARG A 3 21.13 -66.54 -76.09
CA ARG A 3 20.47 -65.71 -77.11
C ARG A 3 20.20 -64.37 -76.47
N ASP A 4 20.65 -63.32 -76.99
CA ASP A 4 20.10 -62.08 -77.33
C ASP A 4 18.60 -61.82 -77.08
N ARG A 5 18.31 -60.65 -76.40
CA ARG A 5 17.09 -59.81 -76.66
C ARG A 5 17.20 -58.57 -75.73
N GLY A 6 17.56 -57.39 -76.18
CA GLY A 6 16.62 -56.49 -76.77
C GLY A 6 15.82 -55.78 -75.65
N SER A 7 16.35 -54.68 -75.07
CA SER A 7 15.59 -53.83 -74.14
C SER A 7 15.50 -52.45 -74.74
N SER A 8 14.27 -52.06 -75.10
CA SER A 8 13.89 -50.76 -75.57
C SER A 8 13.98 -49.70 -74.47
N SER A 9 14.77 -48.68 -74.71
CA SER A 9 14.85 -47.52 -73.83
C SER A 9 13.56 -46.70 -73.91
N LEU A 10 12.78 -46.68 -72.88
CA LEU A 10 11.64 -45.74 -72.71
C LEU A 10 12.16 -44.48 -72.01
N ALA A 11 12.33 -43.43 -72.77
CA ALA A 11 12.65 -42.11 -72.22
C ALA A 11 11.37 -41.56 -71.58
N VAL A 12 11.35 -41.54 -70.21
CA VAL A 12 10.31 -40.85 -69.48
C VAL A 12 10.72 -39.35 -69.34
N PHE A 13 10.02 -38.53 -70.06
CA PHE A 13 10.07 -37.07 -69.91
C PHE A 13 9.35 -36.76 -68.61
N LEU A 14 10.11 -36.49 -67.53
CA LEU A 14 9.61 -35.86 -66.31
C LEU A 14 9.45 -34.36 -66.57
N ILE A 15 8.22 -33.97 -66.86
CA ILE A 15 7.82 -32.54 -66.80
C ILE A 15 7.84 -32.15 -65.36
N ALA A 16 8.89 -31.45 -64.95
CA ALA A 16 8.93 -30.76 -63.68
C ALA A 16 7.92 -29.62 -63.75
N ALA A 17 6.71 -29.88 -63.26
CA ALA A 17 5.77 -28.82 -62.92
C ALA A 17 6.37 -28.06 -61.74
N GLY A 18 7.15 -27.00 -62.05
CA GLY A 18 7.56 -26.02 -61.06
C GLY A 18 6.34 -25.35 -60.50
N SER A 19 5.86 -25.83 -59.36
CA SER A 19 4.93 -25.09 -58.51
C SER A 19 5.65 -23.80 -58.07
N LEU A 20 5.33 -22.71 -58.76
CA LEU A 20 5.53 -21.38 -58.26
C LEU A 20 4.69 -21.22 -56.99
N PHE A 21 5.23 -21.74 -55.85
CA PHE A 21 4.80 -21.23 -54.57
C PHE A 21 5.26 -19.78 -54.54
N SER A 22 4.36 -18.89 -54.96
CA SER A 22 4.42 -17.49 -54.60
C SER A 22 4.60 -17.46 -53.07
N GLN A 23 5.81 -17.26 -52.62
CA GLN A 23 6.05 -16.91 -51.26
C GLN A 23 5.38 -15.54 -51.09
N TYR A 24 4.14 -15.56 -50.64
CA TYR A 24 3.58 -14.39 -50.03
C TYR A 24 4.50 -14.10 -48.83
N SER A 25 5.49 -13.27 -49.04
CA SER A 25 6.14 -12.58 -47.94
C SER A 25 4.98 -11.81 -47.29
N VAL A 26 4.48 -12.35 -46.20
CA VAL A 26 3.64 -11.59 -45.28
C VAL A 26 4.49 -10.40 -44.95
N ALA A 27 4.18 -9.25 -45.50
CA ALA A 27 4.85 -8.01 -45.17
C ALA A 27 4.75 -7.91 -43.66
N ALA A 28 5.89 -8.03 -43.01
CA ALA A 28 5.92 -7.91 -41.58
C ALA A 28 5.20 -6.62 -41.24
N ILE A 29 4.15 -6.70 -40.45
CA ILE A 29 3.44 -5.51 -39.94
C ILE A 29 4.47 -4.73 -39.14
N ASN A 30 5.09 -3.75 -39.79
CA ASN A 30 6.22 -2.99 -39.23
C ASN A 30 5.77 -1.91 -38.23
N ASP A 31 4.52 -1.98 -37.77
CA ASP A 31 3.97 -1.04 -36.80
C ASP A 31 4.15 -1.57 -35.35
N VAL A 32 5.37 -1.57 -34.90
CA VAL A 32 5.75 -2.16 -33.60
C VAL A 32 6.38 -1.13 -32.69
N CYS A 33 6.14 -1.31 -31.40
CA CYS A 33 6.93 -0.63 -30.39
C CYS A 33 8.01 -1.60 -29.88
N VAL A 34 9.21 -1.11 -29.74
CA VAL A 34 10.36 -1.86 -29.20
C VAL A 34 10.96 -1.13 -27.99
N PRO A 35 11.47 -1.85 -27.00
CA PRO A 35 12.16 -1.23 -25.89
C PRO A 35 13.48 -0.63 -26.35
N LEU A 36 13.87 0.51 -25.77
CA LEU A 36 15.16 1.16 -26.02
C LEU A 36 16.18 0.89 -24.92
N GLY A 37 15.84 0.08 -23.95
CA GLY A 37 16.69 -0.27 -22.81
C GLY A 37 16.67 -1.77 -22.51
N ALA A 38 16.90 -2.13 -21.27
CA ALA A 38 16.91 -3.51 -20.82
C ALA A 38 15.54 -4.16 -21.04
N ALA A 39 15.54 -5.38 -21.62
CA ALA A 39 14.32 -6.16 -21.78
C ALA A 39 13.79 -6.70 -20.44
N VAL A 40 14.68 -6.92 -19.48
CA VAL A 40 14.32 -7.34 -18.11
C VAL A 40 14.71 -6.20 -17.15
N ILE A 41 13.75 -5.80 -16.34
CA ILE A 41 13.87 -4.68 -15.42
C ILE A 41 13.62 -5.19 -13.99
N ASN A 42 14.64 -5.06 -13.16
CA ASN A 42 14.49 -5.35 -11.74
C ASN A 42 13.83 -4.14 -11.06
N VAL A 43 12.61 -4.33 -10.59
CA VAL A 43 11.86 -3.27 -9.88
C VAL A 43 12.54 -3.00 -8.54
N PRO A 44 12.96 -1.75 -8.26
CA PRO A 44 13.76 -1.43 -7.08
C PRO A 44 12.89 -1.28 -5.82
N LEU A 45 12.02 -2.29 -5.56
CA LEU A 45 11.29 -2.37 -4.30
C LEU A 45 12.25 -2.67 -3.14
N SER A 46 11.95 -2.09 -1.97
CA SER A 46 12.68 -2.41 -0.75
C SER A 46 12.54 -3.90 -0.42
N THR A 47 13.65 -4.52 -0.05
CA THR A 47 13.67 -5.92 0.43
C THR A 47 13.20 -6.06 1.87
N SER A 48 12.98 -4.94 2.58
CA SER A 48 12.46 -4.91 3.96
C SER A 48 11.29 -3.93 4.03
N LEU A 49 10.17 -4.39 4.57
CA LEU A 49 8.95 -3.62 4.76
C LEU A 49 8.48 -3.74 6.20
N VAL A 50 8.43 -2.62 6.90
CA VAL A 50 7.81 -2.55 8.23
C VAL A 50 6.40 -2.00 8.08
N VAL A 51 5.41 -2.80 8.47
CA VAL A 51 4.00 -2.44 8.39
C VAL A 51 3.46 -2.20 9.80
N GLN A 52 2.91 -1.02 10.03
CA GLN A 52 2.19 -0.73 11.27
C GLN A 52 0.88 -1.54 11.29
N ARG A 53 0.58 -2.20 12.41
CA ARG A 53 -0.56 -3.13 12.51
C ARG A 53 -1.89 -2.50 12.08
N ASP A 54 -2.17 -1.28 12.54
CA ASP A 54 -3.47 -0.64 12.43
C ASP A 54 -3.57 0.35 11.26
N VAL A 55 -2.59 0.37 10.36
CA VAL A 55 -2.70 1.13 9.10
C VAL A 55 -3.97 0.70 8.36
N PRO A 56 -4.81 1.63 7.87
CA PRO A 56 -6.06 1.29 7.20
C PRO A 56 -5.88 0.42 5.96
N VAL A 57 -6.87 -0.44 5.70
CA VAL A 57 -6.95 -1.17 4.42
C VAL A 57 -7.05 -0.18 3.27
N GLY A 58 -6.33 -0.45 2.17
CA GLY A 58 -6.21 0.45 1.02
C GLY A 58 -5.01 1.41 1.09
N SER A 59 -4.33 1.51 2.24
CA SER A 59 -3.14 2.36 2.37
C SER A 59 -1.99 1.86 1.52
N VAL A 60 -1.24 2.81 0.94
CA VAL A 60 0.02 2.54 0.25
C VAL A 60 1.11 2.29 1.30
N LEU A 61 1.70 1.11 1.27
CA LEU A 61 2.78 0.70 2.19
C LEU A 61 4.17 1.04 1.64
N ALA A 62 4.32 0.97 0.32
CA ALA A 62 5.52 1.36 -0.42
C ALA A 62 5.14 1.68 -1.86
N SER A 63 5.90 2.55 -2.51
CA SER A 63 5.73 2.91 -3.92
C SER A 63 7.07 3.02 -4.60
N VAL A 64 7.13 2.61 -5.86
CA VAL A 64 8.31 2.78 -6.71
C VAL A 64 7.87 3.08 -8.13
N GLU A 65 8.60 3.96 -8.79
CA GLU A 65 8.38 4.33 -10.18
C GLU A 65 9.54 3.84 -11.06
N VAL A 66 9.18 3.31 -12.23
CA VAL A 66 10.14 2.84 -13.23
C VAL A 66 9.73 3.39 -14.58
N ARG A 67 10.64 4.07 -15.26
CA ARG A 67 10.42 4.58 -16.61
C ARG A 67 11.06 3.68 -17.64
N THR A 68 10.27 3.28 -18.65
CA THR A 68 10.76 2.46 -19.77
C THR A 68 10.67 3.24 -21.07
N PRO A 69 11.81 3.57 -21.69
CA PRO A 69 11.81 4.21 -23.01
C PRO A 69 11.48 3.19 -24.10
N ILE A 70 10.61 3.61 -25.01
CA ILE A 70 10.21 2.81 -26.17
C ILE A 70 10.32 3.61 -27.44
N ARG A 71 10.57 2.93 -28.57
CA ARG A 71 10.44 3.47 -29.89
C ARG A 71 9.29 2.77 -30.60
N CYS A 72 8.33 3.53 -31.13
CA CYS A 72 7.24 3.02 -31.93
C CYS A 72 7.39 3.49 -33.37
N THR A 73 7.29 2.55 -34.33
CA THR A 73 7.33 2.81 -35.76
C THR A 73 5.92 2.65 -36.32
N ASN A 74 5.47 3.59 -37.14
CA ASN A 74 4.22 3.49 -37.88
C ASN A 74 4.50 3.74 -39.34
N ARG A 75 4.38 2.71 -40.20
CA ARG A 75 4.66 2.80 -41.63
C ARG A 75 3.44 2.56 -42.51
N PHE A 76 2.35 2.05 -41.98
CA PHE A 76 1.30 1.47 -42.82
C PHE A 76 0.07 2.36 -43.12
N PHE A 77 -0.17 3.41 -42.33
CA PHE A 77 -1.42 4.16 -42.49
C PHE A 77 -1.20 5.67 -42.54
N PRO A 78 -1.42 6.29 -43.68
CA PRO A 78 -1.11 7.71 -43.91
C PRO A 78 -2.11 8.69 -43.31
N THR A 79 -3.30 8.23 -42.91
CA THR A 79 -4.35 9.12 -42.38
C THR A 79 -5.12 8.49 -41.24
N GLY A 80 -4.97 9.01 -40.04
CA GLY A 80 -5.77 8.64 -38.87
C GLY A 80 -4.92 8.30 -37.66
N GLY A 81 -5.41 8.59 -36.47
CA GLY A 81 -4.81 8.20 -35.23
C GLY A 81 -4.92 6.70 -35.00
N TYR A 82 -3.85 6.09 -34.52
CA TYR A 82 -3.84 4.68 -34.13
C TYR A 82 -3.98 4.54 -32.63
N ALA A 83 -4.82 3.60 -32.23
CA ALA A 83 -4.82 3.06 -30.89
C ALA A 83 -3.84 1.88 -30.86
N LYS A 84 -2.72 2.02 -30.14
CA LYS A 84 -1.89 0.88 -29.77
C LYS A 84 -2.31 0.41 -28.39
N TYR A 85 -2.37 -0.91 -28.23
CA TYR A 85 -2.75 -1.51 -26.96
C TYR A 85 -1.52 -2.07 -26.29
N PHE A 86 -1.35 -1.71 -25.02
CA PHE A 86 -0.38 -2.36 -24.16
C PHE A 86 -1.12 -3.40 -23.33
N LYS A 87 -0.67 -4.64 -23.43
CA LYS A 87 -1.17 -5.74 -22.60
C LYS A 87 -0.17 -6.01 -21.50
N SER A 88 -0.65 -6.28 -20.30
CA SER A 88 0.18 -6.86 -19.27
C SER A 88 -0.15 -8.35 -19.16
N SER A 89 0.86 -9.21 -19.14
CA SER A 89 0.69 -10.57 -18.68
C SER A 89 1.30 -10.69 -17.29
N ALA A 90 0.45 -10.82 -16.30
CA ALA A 90 0.84 -11.15 -14.95
C ALA A 90 0.86 -12.69 -14.84
N ASN A 91 1.94 -13.30 -15.29
CA ASN A 91 2.11 -14.76 -15.23
C ASN A 91 2.00 -15.25 -13.78
N GLY A 92 0.92 -15.96 -13.43
CA GLY A 92 0.71 -16.49 -12.11
C GLY A 92 0.16 -15.51 -11.06
N ALA A 93 -0.25 -14.30 -11.45
CA ALA A 93 -0.93 -13.39 -10.52
C ALA A 93 -2.29 -13.94 -10.09
N VAL A 94 -2.47 -14.12 -8.81
CA VAL A 94 -3.66 -14.72 -8.23
C VAL A 94 -4.62 -13.62 -7.83
N GLY A 95 -5.69 -13.49 -8.60
CA GLY A 95 -6.83 -12.64 -8.26
C GLY A 95 -6.51 -11.16 -8.00
N VAL A 96 -7.49 -10.30 -8.19
CA VAL A 96 -7.39 -8.87 -7.90
C VAL A 96 -8.36 -8.55 -6.76
N THR A 97 -7.86 -7.84 -5.75
CA THR A 97 -8.68 -7.31 -4.65
C THR A 97 -8.35 -5.83 -4.51
N ASN A 98 -9.35 -4.97 -4.50
CA ASN A 98 -9.18 -3.51 -4.38
C ASN A 98 -8.16 -2.93 -5.39
N GLY A 99 -8.12 -3.47 -6.61
CA GLY A 99 -7.22 -3.01 -7.66
C GLY A 99 -5.76 -3.46 -7.53
N ALA A 100 -5.48 -4.38 -6.64
CA ALA A 100 -4.13 -4.91 -6.46
C ALA A 100 -4.09 -6.42 -6.66
N PHE A 101 -3.03 -6.91 -7.28
CA PHE A 101 -2.74 -8.35 -7.39
C PHE A 101 -2.42 -8.90 -6.01
N ARG A 102 -2.98 -10.05 -5.68
CA ARG A 102 -2.69 -10.74 -4.42
C ARG A 102 -1.27 -11.29 -4.40
N THR A 103 -0.69 -11.34 -3.20
CA THR A 103 0.58 -12.01 -2.94
C THR A 103 0.35 -13.25 -2.08
N SER A 104 1.42 -13.99 -1.78
CA SER A 104 1.37 -15.06 -0.78
C SER A 104 1.11 -14.53 0.64
N ASN A 105 1.34 -13.24 0.90
CA ASN A 105 0.87 -12.56 2.10
C ASN A 105 -0.51 -11.98 1.83
N SER A 106 -1.57 -12.58 2.38
CA SER A 106 -2.97 -12.20 2.12
C SER A 106 -3.31 -10.75 2.47
N GLY A 107 -2.54 -10.14 3.37
CA GLY A 107 -2.71 -8.74 3.79
C GLY A 107 -2.05 -7.71 2.87
N ILE A 108 -1.27 -8.14 1.86
CA ILE A 108 -0.53 -7.25 0.96
C ILE A 108 -0.85 -7.58 -0.50
N GLY A 109 -1.10 -6.56 -1.31
CA GLY A 109 -1.24 -6.66 -2.76
C GLY A 109 -0.30 -5.71 -3.50
N LEU A 110 -0.09 -5.97 -4.79
CA LEU A 110 0.64 -5.09 -5.70
C LEU A 110 -0.33 -4.40 -6.64
N ARG A 111 -0.42 -3.09 -6.56
CA ARG A 111 -1.11 -2.26 -7.55
C ARG A 111 -0.08 -1.76 -8.57
N TRP A 112 -0.40 -1.92 -9.84
CA TRP A 112 0.44 -1.47 -10.93
C TRP A 112 -0.34 -0.52 -11.81
N THR A 113 0.20 0.66 -12.03
CA THR A 113 -0.33 1.66 -12.94
C THR A 113 0.71 1.99 -13.99
N ILE A 114 0.24 2.25 -15.23
CA ILE A 114 1.08 2.72 -16.32
C ILE A 114 0.55 4.07 -16.76
N SER A 115 1.40 5.06 -16.86
CA SER A 115 1.13 6.31 -17.56
C SER A 115 1.97 6.39 -18.83
N GLY A 116 1.41 6.94 -19.87
CA GLY A 116 2.02 6.97 -21.21
C GLY A 116 1.95 8.34 -21.87
N PRO A 117 2.46 8.46 -23.12
CA PRO A 117 2.78 9.72 -23.76
C PRO A 117 1.62 10.65 -24.11
N THR A 118 0.37 10.21 -24.07
CA THR A 118 -0.80 10.99 -24.45
C THR A 118 -1.85 11.13 -23.35
N GLY A 119 -1.44 11.05 -22.11
CA GLY A 119 -2.29 11.17 -20.94
C GLY A 119 -1.98 10.13 -19.88
N ASN A 120 -2.47 10.38 -18.69
CA ASN A 120 -2.33 9.44 -17.58
C ASN A 120 -3.37 8.34 -17.77
N ALA A 121 -2.96 7.24 -18.38
CA ALA A 121 -3.75 6.03 -18.37
C ALA A 121 -3.29 5.17 -17.20
N SER A 122 -4.11 5.08 -16.18
CA SER A 122 -3.91 4.12 -15.10
C SER A 122 -4.71 2.86 -15.42
N PHE A 123 -4.11 1.69 -15.21
CA PHE A 123 -4.89 0.48 -15.05
C PHE A 123 -5.63 0.60 -13.73
N SER A 124 -6.85 1.10 -13.78
CA SER A 124 -7.70 1.12 -12.60
C SER A 124 -8.08 -0.32 -12.22
N SER A 125 -8.45 -0.50 -10.98
CA SER A 125 -8.86 -1.80 -10.42
C SER A 125 -9.92 -2.55 -11.22
N THR A 126 -10.72 -1.85 -12.01
CA THR A 126 -11.76 -2.39 -12.87
C THR A 126 -11.23 -3.02 -14.15
N SER A 127 -10.07 -2.59 -14.67
CA SER A 127 -9.46 -3.14 -15.89
C SER A 127 -8.61 -4.39 -15.61
N LEU A 128 -8.11 -4.59 -14.40
CA LEU A 128 -7.28 -5.73 -14.02
C LEU A 128 -8.06 -6.99 -13.67
N ASN A 129 -9.39 -6.98 -13.76
CA ASN A 129 -10.24 -8.14 -13.54
C ASN A 129 -10.22 -9.16 -14.71
N SER A 130 -9.57 -8.86 -15.82
CA SER A 130 -9.35 -9.79 -16.92
C SER A 130 -7.95 -10.40 -16.88
N LYS A 131 -7.81 -11.61 -17.39
CA LYS A 131 -6.51 -12.30 -17.51
C LYS A 131 -5.48 -11.51 -18.34
N ASP A 132 -5.96 -10.60 -19.19
CA ASP A 132 -5.17 -9.75 -20.05
C ASP A 132 -5.71 -8.32 -20.04
N PRO A 133 -5.39 -7.51 -19.04
CA PRO A 133 -5.80 -6.11 -19.02
C PRO A 133 -5.13 -5.37 -20.17
N MET A 134 -5.94 -4.72 -21.00
CA MET A 134 -5.48 -3.93 -22.13
C MET A 134 -5.62 -2.45 -21.82
N LEU A 135 -4.57 -1.70 -22.10
CA LEU A 135 -4.58 -0.25 -22.06
C LEU A 135 -4.38 0.28 -23.47
N GLY A 136 -5.37 0.99 -23.97
CA GLY A 136 -5.31 1.65 -25.29
C GLY A 136 -4.65 3.01 -25.18
N PHE A 137 -3.64 3.26 -26.02
CA PHE A 137 -3.09 4.59 -26.25
C PHE A 137 -3.37 4.99 -27.69
N SER A 138 -3.89 6.19 -27.90
CA SER A 138 -3.98 6.79 -29.22
C SER A 138 -2.71 7.59 -29.48
N PHE A 139 -2.03 7.26 -30.56
CA PHE A 139 -0.90 8.05 -31.04
C PHE A 139 -1.35 8.89 -32.24
N PRO A 140 -1.09 10.22 -32.24
CA PRO A 140 -1.29 10.98 -33.46
C PRO A 140 -0.34 10.47 -34.54
N TYR A 141 -0.84 10.23 -35.74
CA TYR A 141 -0.03 9.86 -36.86
C TYR A 141 0.90 11.02 -37.26
N LEU A 142 2.19 10.80 -37.21
CA LEU A 142 3.18 11.79 -37.60
C LEU A 142 4.26 11.22 -38.55
N GLY A 143 4.08 9.96 -39.04
CA GLY A 143 5.07 9.26 -39.88
C GLY A 143 6.41 9.00 -39.21
N GLY A 144 7.04 7.88 -39.52
CA GLY A 144 8.38 7.54 -39.02
C GLY A 144 8.45 7.08 -37.57
N ASP A 145 9.66 7.03 -37.04
CA ASP A 145 9.95 6.57 -35.69
C ASP A 145 9.60 7.64 -34.63
N LYS A 146 8.93 7.25 -33.59
CA LYS A 146 8.59 8.08 -32.43
C LYS A 146 9.10 7.46 -31.15
N TYR A 147 9.58 8.32 -30.25
CA TYR A 147 10.18 7.94 -28.98
C TYR A 147 9.29 8.36 -27.84
N TYR A 148 8.96 7.42 -26.96
CA TYR A 148 8.07 7.64 -25.83
C TYR A 148 8.67 7.07 -24.54
N GLY A 149 8.18 7.53 -23.39
CA GLY A 149 8.41 6.91 -22.10
C GLY A 149 7.12 6.35 -21.55
N LEU A 150 7.17 5.12 -21.03
CA LEU A 150 6.11 4.56 -20.21
C LEU A 150 6.54 4.66 -18.76
N ASP A 151 5.74 5.32 -17.93
CA ASP A 151 5.98 5.44 -16.50
C ASP A 151 5.14 4.39 -15.77
N HIS A 152 5.81 3.48 -15.09
CA HIS A 152 5.20 2.37 -14.34
C HIS A 152 5.31 2.69 -12.86
N THR A 153 4.18 2.75 -12.18
CA THR A 153 4.12 2.89 -10.71
C THR A 153 3.68 1.57 -10.11
N PHE A 154 4.53 1.01 -9.25
CA PHE A 154 4.25 -0.21 -8.48
C PHE A 154 4.05 0.17 -7.01
N GLU A 155 2.89 -0.14 -6.45
CA GLU A 155 2.54 0.18 -5.08
C GLU A 155 2.16 -1.06 -4.29
N LEU A 156 2.76 -1.23 -3.13
CA LEU A 156 2.32 -2.22 -2.15
C LEU A 156 1.13 -1.66 -1.38
N ILE A 157 0.00 -2.34 -1.44
CA ILE A 157 -1.26 -1.90 -0.84
C ILE A 157 -1.65 -2.85 0.29
N LYS A 158 -2.06 -2.29 1.43
CA LYS A 158 -2.66 -3.10 2.50
C LYS A 158 -4.05 -3.58 2.08
N LEU A 159 -4.26 -4.91 2.05
CA LEU A 159 -5.52 -5.55 1.69
C LEU A 159 -6.29 -6.11 2.89
N GLY A 160 -5.63 -6.29 4.01
CA GLY A 160 -6.19 -6.88 5.22
C GLY A 160 -5.13 -7.01 6.31
N ASP A 161 -5.30 -7.98 7.21
CA ASP A 161 -4.31 -8.26 8.23
C ASP A 161 -3.02 -8.77 7.60
N VAL A 162 -1.91 -8.10 7.93
CA VAL A 162 -0.59 -8.42 7.43
C VAL A 162 0.10 -9.38 8.38
N ALA A 163 0.59 -10.48 7.86
CA ALA A 163 1.46 -11.39 8.59
C ALA A 163 2.94 -11.05 8.38
N GLY A 164 3.76 -11.26 9.40
CA GLY A 164 5.22 -11.26 9.23
C GLY A 164 5.68 -12.42 8.35
N GLY A 165 6.81 -12.26 7.67
CA GLY A 165 7.35 -13.26 6.77
C GLY A 165 7.85 -12.67 5.46
N SER A 166 8.12 -13.51 4.48
CA SER A 166 8.62 -13.06 3.18
C SER A 166 7.65 -13.43 2.06
N PHE A 167 7.61 -12.60 1.02
CA PHE A 167 6.89 -12.89 -0.21
C PHE A 167 7.65 -12.35 -1.43
N ARG A 168 7.32 -12.88 -2.59
CA ARG A 168 7.80 -12.39 -3.89
C ARG A 168 6.63 -12.33 -4.86
N PHE A 169 6.63 -11.32 -5.72
CA PHE A 169 5.69 -11.25 -6.84
C PHE A 169 6.18 -12.12 -8.01
N PRO A 170 5.27 -12.70 -8.80
CA PRO A 170 5.61 -13.26 -10.09
C PRO A 170 6.11 -12.16 -11.03
N ASP A 171 6.84 -12.54 -12.07
CA ASP A 171 7.31 -11.61 -13.06
C ASP A 171 6.15 -11.11 -13.93
N PHE A 172 6.10 -9.81 -14.21
CA PHE A 172 5.11 -9.18 -15.07
C PHE A 172 5.74 -8.82 -16.40
N SER A 173 4.99 -8.99 -17.49
CA SER A 173 5.44 -8.56 -18.81
C SER A 173 4.50 -7.51 -19.37
N VAL A 174 5.05 -6.52 -20.06
CA VAL A 174 4.32 -5.58 -20.91
C VAL A 174 4.52 -6.00 -22.34
N MET A 175 3.42 -6.14 -23.06
CA MET A 175 3.40 -6.43 -24.49
C MET A 175 2.70 -5.30 -25.24
N THR A 176 3.11 -5.04 -26.46
CA THR A 176 2.41 -4.16 -27.38
C THR A 176 1.64 -4.98 -28.39
N SER A 177 0.40 -4.58 -28.68
CA SER A 177 -0.43 -5.15 -29.72
C SER A 177 -0.73 -4.09 -30.77
N PRO A 178 -0.55 -4.35 -32.06
CA PRO A 178 -0.84 -3.37 -33.11
C PRO A 178 -2.33 -3.10 -33.27
N ASP A 179 -3.20 -4.04 -32.93
CA ASP A 179 -4.65 -3.89 -33.03
C ASP A 179 -5.39 -4.75 -31.99
N SER A 180 -6.46 -4.19 -31.42
CA SER A 180 -7.35 -4.89 -30.49
C SER A 180 -8.14 -6.04 -31.13
N MET A 181 -8.33 -6.01 -32.47
CA MET A 181 -9.13 -6.97 -33.22
C MET A 181 -8.35 -8.20 -33.67
N MET A 182 -7.02 -8.18 -33.67
CA MET A 182 -6.20 -9.27 -34.19
C MET A 182 -5.82 -10.36 -33.19
N GLY A 183 -6.48 -10.43 -32.07
CA GLY A 183 -6.43 -11.60 -31.19
C GLY A 183 -5.07 -12.00 -30.64
N GLY A 184 -4.10 -11.09 -30.55
CA GLY A 184 -2.78 -11.37 -29.98
C GLY A 184 -1.78 -12.04 -30.92
N LEU A 185 -2.11 -12.26 -32.20
CA LEU A 185 -1.21 -12.88 -33.15
C LEU A 185 0.06 -12.10 -33.47
N TYR A 186 0.09 -10.80 -33.11
CA TYR A 186 1.22 -9.89 -33.36
C TYR A 186 1.72 -9.21 -32.09
N ASP A 187 1.41 -9.76 -30.93
CA ASP A 187 1.87 -9.21 -29.67
C ASP A 187 3.38 -9.30 -29.57
N GLN A 188 4.01 -8.18 -29.28
CA GLN A 188 5.45 -8.10 -29.03
C GLN A 188 5.71 -7.73 -27.59
N LYS A 189 6.61 -8.49 -26.97
CA LYS A 189 7.04 -8.25 -25.59
C LYS A 189 7.96 -7.03 -25.55
N LEU A 190 7.61 -6.03 -24.75
CA LEU A 190 8.43 -4.85 -24.51
C LEU A 190 9.41 -5.10 -23.37
N ASN A 191 8.87 -5.31 -22.18
CA ASN A 191 9.68 -5.45 -20.97
C ASN A 191 9.11 -6.57 -20.08
N THR A 192 9.98 -7.15 -19.28
CA THR A 192 9.63 -8.00 -18.15
C THR A 192 10.09 -7.33 -16.87
N PHE A 193 9.20 -7.17 -15.91
CA PHE A 193 9.49 -6.67 -14.58
C PHE A 193 9.65 -7.83 -13.63
N THR A 194 10.79 -7.85 -12.92
CA THR A 194 11.09 -8.82 -11.88
C THR A 194 11.13 -8.12 -10.54
N PHE A 195 10.76 -8.82 -9.49
CA PHE A 195 10.62 -8.25 -8.15
C PHE A 195 11.55 -8.94 -7.17
N PRO A 196 12.13 -8.22 -6.20
CA PRO A 196 12.89 -8.85 -5.13
C PRO A 196 11.95 -9.61 -4.18
N THR A 197 12.52 -10.49 -3.36
CA THR A 197 11.84 -11.00 -2.18
C THR A 197 11.73 -9.88 -1.14
N VAL A 198 10.52 -9.63 -0.63
CA VAL A 198 10.25 -8.62 0.38
C VAL A 198 10.03 -9.30 1.72
N ASN A 199 10.82 -8.93 2.73
CA ASN A 199 10.68 -9.37 4.11
C ASN A 199 9.79 -8.38 4.86
N VAL A 200 8.71 -8.89 5.46
CA VAL A 200 7.71 -8.09 6.17
C VAL A 200 7.86 -8.28 7.67
N ALA A 201 7.97 -7.19 8.37
CA ALA A 201 7.82 -7.12 9.82
C ALA A 201 6.56 -6.30 10.18
N VAL A 202 5.72 -6.86 11.04
CA VAL A 202 4.55 -6.13 11.56
C VAL A 202 4.92 -5.48 12.87
N SER A 203 4.74 -4.16 12.91
CA SER A 203 5.08 -3.37 14.08
C SER A 203 3.85 -3.10 14.94
N SER A 204 3.93 -3.47 16.22
CA SER A 204 2.87 -3.30 17.22
C SER A 204 3.45 -3.38 18.63
N CYS A 205 2.62 -3.03 19.63
CA CYS A 205 2.94 -3.23 21.02
C CYS A 205 1.84 -4.00 21.75
N HIS A 206 2.20 -4.69 22.82
CA HIS A 206 1.28 -5.26 23.80
C HIS A 206 1.34 -4.46 25.09
N VAL A 207 0.17 -4.15 25.67
CA VAL A 207 0.10 -3.49 27.00
C VAL A 207 0.48 -4.50 28.05
N MET A 208 1.39 -4.11 28.94
CA MET A 208 1.81 -4.92 30.08
C MET A 208 0.81 -4.76 31.21
N GLY A 209 -0.08 -5.73 31.37
CA GLY A 209 -1.17 -5.70 32.35
C GLY A 209 -2.48 -5.13 31.81
N ASN A 210 -3.59 -5.46 32.50
CA ASN A 210 -4.93 -5.13 32.00
C ASN A 210 -5.45 -3.79 32.53
N ASN A 211 -4.89 -3.29 33.64
CA ASN A 211 -5.34 -2.07 34.31
C ASN A 211 -4.16 -1.27 34.87
N VAL A 212 -4.24 0.04 34.77
CA VAL A 212 -3.31 0.97 35.40
C VAL A 212 -4.01 1.64 36.58
N LEU A 213 -3.59 1.31 37.78
CA LEU A 213 -4.15 1.91 38.99
C LEU A 213 -3.30 3.12 39.40
N VAL A 214 -3.92 4.31 39.42
CA VAL A 214 -3.28 5.56 39.84
C VAL A 214 -3.78 5.95 41.23
N LYS A 215 -2.90 5.86 42.25
CA LYS A 215 -3.21 6.28 43.61
C LYS A 215 -3.08 7.79 43.72
N MET A 216 -4.18 8.52 43.64
CA MET A 216 -4.22 9.98 43.69
C MET A 216 -3.86 10.57 45.07
N GLY A 217 -4.07 9.80 46.13
CA GLY A 217 -3.85 10.26 47.51
C GLY A 217 -4.95 11.20 48.02
N ARG A 218 -4.79 11.67 49.25
CA ARG A 218 -5.72 12.62 49.87
C ARG A 218 -5.31 14.05 49.52
N VAL A 219 -6.29 14.87 49.18
CA VAL A 219 -6.13 16.29 48.88
C VAL A 219 -7.19 17.05 49.71
N GLU A 220 -6.77 18.08 50.45
CA GLU A 220 -7.67 18.90 51.25
C GLU A 220 -8.49 19.83 50.34
N ALA A 221 -9.82 19.83 50.54
CA ALA A 221 -10.73 20.67 49.72
C ALA A 221 -10.35 22.17 49.80
N GLY A 222 -9.86 22.61 50.95
CA GLY A 222 -9.41 23.98 51.17
C GLY A 222 -8.12 24.37 50.42
N SER A 223 -7.43 23.42 49.78
CA SER A 223 -6.26 23.74 48.93
C SER A 223 -6.65 24.30 47.56
N PHE A 224 -7.89 24.12 47.11
CA PHE A 224 -8.41 24.67 45.86
C PHE A 224 -8.82 26.14 46.09
N ARG A 225 -8.36 27.03 45.18
CA ARG A 225 -8.50 28.49 45.30
C ARG A 225 -9.45 29.10 44.23
N GLY A 226 -10.18 28.28 43.53
CA GLY A 226 -11.08 28.70 42.45
C GLY A 226 -10.94 27.81 41.22
N GLN A 227 -11.85 27.99 40.27
CA GLN A 227 -11.86 27.23 39.04
C GLN A 227 -10.48 27.26 38.33
N GLY A 228 -10.03 26.12 37.86
CA GLY A 228 -8.72 25.93 37.26
C GLY A 228 -7.59 25.66 38.21
N SER A 229 -7.78 25.82 39.55
CA SER A 229 -6.74 25.42 40.54
C SER A 229 -6.58 23.90 40.56
N VAL A 230 -5.35 23.44 40.73
CA VAL A 230 -4.97 22.03 40.58
C VAL A 230 -4.25 21.49 41.81
N SER A 231 -4.35 20.21 42.06
CA SER A 231 -3.55 19.49 43.03
C SER A 231 -2.15 19.18 42.48
N GLN A 232 -1.31 18.60 43.34
CA GLN A 232 -0.04 18.04 42.91
C GLN A 232 -0.27 16.90 41.90
N ASP A 233 0.59 16.86 40.88
CA ASP A 233 0.59 15.81 39.86
C ASP A 233 1.01 14.46 40.43
N LYS A 234 0.39 13.39 39.97
CA LYS A 234 0.75 12.01 40.27
C LYS A 234 1.17 11.34 38.95
N ASP A 235 2.45 11.00 38.87
CA ASP A 235 3.02 10.34 37.70
C ASP A 235 2.58 8.87 37.67
N PHE A 236 2.34 8.39 36.46
CA PHE A 236 2.07 6.98 36.16
C PHE A 236 2.50 6.65 34.73
N SER A 237 2.54 5.37 34.41
CA SER A 237 2.90 4.91 33.08
C SER A 237 1.93 3.85 32.57
N ILE A 238 1.84 3.75 31.24
CA ILE A 238 1.32 2.59 30.55
C ILE A 238 2.52 1.87 29.97
N ASP A 239 2.84 0.70 30.52
CA ASP A 239 4.01 -0.06 30.12
C ASP A 239 3.65 -0.99 28.94
N LEU A 240 4.55 -1.05 27.97
CA LEU A 240 4.36 -1.72 26.70
C LEU A 240 5.54 -2.63 26.37
N GLN A 241 5.25 -3.76 25.75
CA GLN A 241 6.24 -4.60 25.07
C GLN A 241 6.05 -4.46 23.57
N CYS A 242 7.02 -3.91 22.87
CA CYS A 242 6.90 -3.51 21.46
C CYS A 242 7.88 -4.24 20.55
N ASN A 243 7.48 -4.36 19.26
CA ASN A 243 8.40 -4.58 18.17
C ASN A 243 8.97 -3.23 17.71
N SER A 244 10.22 -3.23 17.23
CA SER A 244 10.88 -2.02 16.75
C SER A 244 10.08 -1.30 15.65
N GLY A 245 10.05 0.03 15.72
CA GLY A 245 9.43 0.87 14.71
C GLY A 245 7.90 1.00 14.84
N ALA A 246 7.28 0.60 15.96
CA ALA A 246 5.87 0.88 16.19
C ALA A 246 5.64 2.37 16.47
N ARG A 247 4.82 3.03 15.64
CA ARG A 247 4.36 4.40 15.88
C ARG A 247 3.15 4.35 16.80
N ILE A 248 3.31 4.83 18.04
CA ILE A 248 2.28 4.71 19.07
C ILE A 248 1.38 5.94 19.05
N ASN A 249 0.07 5.72 18.90
CA ASN A 249 -0.95 6.71 19.13
C ASN A 249 -1.82 6.26 20.31
N LEU A 250 -2.09 7.20 21.22
CA LEU A 250 -2.94 7.01 22.41
C LEU A 250 -4.22 7.82 22.25
N THR A 251 -5.37 7.17 22.36
CA THR A 251 -6.68 7.82 22.45
C THR A 251 -7.28 7.56 23.82
N LEU A 252 -7.61 8.62 24.54
CA LEU A 252 -8.35 8.56 25.81
C LEU A 252 -9.84 8.73 25.53
N ASP A 253 -10.69 7.92 26.17
CA ASP A 253 -12.15 8.02 26.04
C ASP A 253 -12.68 9.38 26.48
N ASN A 254 -13.68 9.93 25.80
CA ASN A 254 -14.29 11.23 26.09
C ASN A 254 -15.71 11.15 26.68
N SER A 255 -16.22 9.96 26.94
CA SER A 255 -17.61 9.76 27.43
C SER A 255 -17.89 10.48 28.75
N ARG A 256 -16.84 10.77 29.53
CA ARG A 256 -16.93 11.46 30.83
C ARG A 256 -16.21 12.81 30.85
N GLN A 257 -15.98 13.43 29.70
CA GLN A 257 -15.30 14.71 29.59
C GLN A 257 -16.01 15.84 30.35
N VAL A 258 -15.23 16.71 31.00
CA VAL A 258 -15.70 17.96 31.55
C VAL A 258 -15.49 19.08 30.53
N ASN A 259 -16.59 19.71 30.08
CA ASN A 259 -16.52 20.78 29.11
C ASN A 259 -15.76 22.00 29.67
N GLY A 260 -14.95 22.63 28.84
CA GLY A 260 -14.14 23.78 29.22
C GLY A 260 -12.83 23.45 29.93
N TYR A 261 -12.58 22.17 30.25
CA TYR A 261 -11.36 21.72 30.93
C TYR A 261 -10.69 20.60 30.14
N PRO A 262 -9.74 20.92 29.25
CA PRO A 262 -9.06 19.91 28.43
C PRO A 262 -8.46 18.78 29.26
N GLY A 263 -8.56 17.54 28.78
CA GLY A 263 -8.00 16.35 29.42
C GLY A 263 -8.67 15.95 30.74
N THR A 264 -9.82 16.54 31.08
CA THR A 264 -10.48 16.36 32.37
C THR A 264 -11.70 15.48 32.27
N ILE A 265 -11.79 14.46 33.13
CA ILE A 265 -12.93 13.58 33.29
C ILE A 265 -13.71 13.86 34.58
N LYS A 266 -15.01 13.58 34.54
CA LYS A 266 -15.90 13.60 35.73
C LYS A 266 -15.53 12.47 36.68
N LEU A 267 -15.70 12.71 37.97
CA LEU A 267 -15.61 11.65 38.97
C LEU A 267 -16.68 10.58 38.77
N THR A 268 -16.42 9.38 39.28
CA THR A 268 -17.42 8.32 39.36
C THR A 268 -18.41 8.67 40.46
N SER A 269 -19.70 8.82 40.14
CA SER A 269 -20.72 9.15 41.11
C SER A 269 -20.94 8.03 42.12
N SER A 270 -20.89 8.39 43.42
CA SER A 270 -21.40 7.57 44.50
C SER A 270 -22.03 8.54 45.52
N GLY A 271 -22.86 8.07 46.42
CA GLY A 271 -23.51 8.94 47.42
C GLY A 271 -22.57 9.71 48.35
N GLN A 272 -21.26 9.45 48.28
CA GLN A 272 -20.20 10.08 49.07
C GLN A 272 -19.10 10.70 48.18
N SER A 273 -19.39 11.01 46.93
CA SER A 273 -18.40 11.57 46.03
C SER A 273 -18.15 13.05 46.33
N ALA A 274 -16.88 13.47 46.17
CA ALA A 274 -16.51 14.87 46.13
C ALA A 274 -17.24 15.58 44.96
N THR A 275 -17.47 16.88 45.12
CA THR A 275 -18.07 17.69 44.06
C THR A 275 -17.19 18.89 43.74
N GLY A 276 -17.40 19.47 42.53
CA GLY A 276 -16.68 20.66 42.08
C GLY A 276 -15.29 20.41 41.55
N ILE A 277 -14.84 19.16 41.48
CA ILE A 277 -13.54 18.77 40.92
C ILE A 277 -13.68 17.70 39.84
N GLY A 278 -12.67 17.59 38.96
CA GLY A 278 -12.47 16.53 38.02
C GLY A 278 -11.06 15.95 38.12
N ILE A 279 -10.78 14.88 37.38
CA ILE A 279 -9.44 14.33 37.23
C ILE A 279 -8.92 14.73 35.85
N GLN A 280 -7.80 15.47 35.85
CA GLN A 280 -7.13 15.88 34.62
C GLN A 280 -5.96 14.96 34.34
N VAL A 281 -5.89 14.41 33.11
CA VAL A 281 -4.79 13.59 32.62
C VAL A 281 -3.85 14.44 31.78
N LEU A 282 -2.56 14.29 32.01
CA LEU A 282 -1.50 15.07 31.37
C LEU A 282 -0.55 14.14 30.61
N ASN A 283 -0.06 14.62 29.48
CA ASN A 283 1.13 14.04 28.86
C ASN A 283 2.37 14.45 29.67
N ALA A 284 3.11 13.47 30.15
CA ALA A 284 4.34 13.67 30.91
C ALA A 284 5.59 13.16 30.17
N SER A 285 5.47 12.84 28.86
CA SER A 285 6.57 12.35 28.03
C SER A 285 7.63 13.42 27.76
N THR A 286 7.26 14.69 27.86
CA THR A 286 8.15 15.86 27.73
C THR A 286 8.20 16.64 29.04
N GLY A 287 9.20 17.49 29.21
CA GLY A 287 9.32 18.33 30.43
C GLY A 287 8.12 19.25 30.69
N ASN A 288 7.37 19.61 29.64
CA ASN A 288 6.14 20.38 29.74
C ASN A 288 4.94 19.45 29.82
N ARG A 289 4.27 19.41 30.97
CA ARG A 289 3.06 18.62 31.19
C ARG A 289 1.86 19.33 30.56
N THR A 290 1.27 18.76 29.52
CA THR A 290 0.12 19.30 28.84
C THR A 290 -1.12 18.42 28.99
N PRO A 291 -2.33 18.99 29.14
CA PRO A 291 -3.55 18.19 29.18
C PRO A 291 -3.68 17.31 27.93
N MET A 292 -3.97 16.01 28.13
CA MET A 292 -4.21 15.06 27.04
C MET A 292 -5.59 15.29 26.45
N PRO A 293 -5.72 15.60 25.15
CA PRO A 293 -7.03 15.67 24.49
C PRO A 293 -7.78 14.35 24.64
N LEU A 294 -9.08 14.43 24.94
CA LEU A 294 -9.97 13.26 25.02
C LEU A 294 -10.66 13.03 23.68
N GLY A 295 -10.90 11.78 23.31
CA GLY A 295 -11.62 11.38 22.09
C GLY A 295 -10.82 11.54 20.80
N GLN A 296 -9.54 11.92 20.86
CA GLN A 296 -8.70 12.12 19.68
C GLN A 296 -7.38 11.36 19.82
N PRO A 297 -6.90 10.68 18.77
CA PRO A 297 -5.60 10.02 18.80
C PRO A 297 -4.47 11.05 18.91
N GLN A 298 -3.59 10.83 19.89
CA GLN A 298 -2.39 11.63 20.11
C GLN A 298 -1.17 10.78 19.84
N MET A 299 -0.30 11.24 18.94
CA MET A 299 0.98 10.59 18.69
C MET A 299 1.87 10.74 19.92
N ILE A 300 2.27 9.63 20.51
CA ILE A 300 3.16 9.59 21.67
C ILE A 300 4.63 9.50 21.25
N GLY A 301 4.92 8.71 20.21
CA GLY A 301 6.26 8.51 19.69
C GLY A 301 6.45 7.19 18.96
N TRP A 302 7.71 6.88 18.68
CA TRP A 302 8.13 5.62 18.10
C TRP A 302 8.68 4.69 19.17
N ALA A 303 8.25 3.44 19.18
CA ALA A 303 8.74 2.44 20.10
C ALA A 303 10.07 1.83 19.63
N GLY A 304 10.99 1.66 20.56
CA GLY A 304 12.11 0.76 20.41
C GLY A 304 11.68 -0.71 20.50
N ASN A 305 12.58 -1.63 20.19
CA ASN A 305 12.34 -3.05 20.46
C ASN A 305 12.40 -3.33 21.96
N GLY A 306 11.45 -4.13 22.46
CA GLY A 306 11.38 -4.48 23.87
C GLY A 306 10.47 -3.59 24.72
N SER A 307 10.87 -3.30 25.94
CA SER A 307 10.07 -2.55 26.90
C SER A 307 10.04 -1.05 26.57
N ASN A 308 8.84 -0.50 26.51
CA ASN A 308 8.57 0.92 26.31
C ASN A 308 7.54 1.39 27.34
N SER A 309 7.43 2.69 27.53
CA SER A 309 6.54 3.24 28.54
C SER A 309 5.96 4.58 28.09
N ILE A 310 4.64 4.71 28.14
CA ILE A 310 3.96 5.98 27.93
C ILE A 310 3.87 6.69 29.29
N LYS A 311 4.58 7.81 29.42
CA LYS A 311 4.60 8.60 30.66
C LYS A 311 3.44 9.57 30.69
N LEU A 312 2.61 9.47 31.72
CA LEU A 312 1.45 10.30 31.97
C LEU A 312 1.46 10.82 33.39
N ALA A 313 0.64 11.82 33.66
CA ALA A 313 0.36 12.25 35.01
C ALA A 313 -1.14 12.52 35.19
N ALA A 314 -1.62 12.44 36.41
CA ALA A 314 -3.00 12.77 36.76
C ALA A 314 -3.01 13.74 37.92
N ARG A 315 -3.98 14.65 37.94
CA ARG A 315 -4.22 15.59 39.05
C ARG A 315 -5.69 15.88 39.22
N TYR A 316 -6.08 16.34 40.40
CA TYR A 316 -7.39 16.94 40.56
C TYR A 316 -7.37 18.38 40.04
N ILE A 317 -8.44 18.81 39.44
CA ILE A 317 -8.67 20.18 38.97
C ILE A 317 -10.03 20.68 39.42
N GLN A 318 -10.10 21.88 40.01
CA GLN A 318 -11.37 22.50 40.36
C GLN A 318 -12.12 22.96 39.12
N VAL A 319 -13.35 22.48 38.94
CA VAL A 319 -14.18 22.75 37.77
C VAL A 319 -15.47 23.52 38.10
N ALA A 320 -15.75 23.75 39.35
CA ALA A 320 -16.88 24.54 39.86
C ALA A 320 -16.47 25.57 40.88
N ASN A 321 -17.35 26.51 41.19
CA ASN A 321 -17.04 27.59 42.15
C ASN A 321 -16.76 27.09 43.57
N GLN A 322 -17.39 25.96 43.95
CA GLN A 322 -17.24 25.37 45.28
C GLN A 322 -16.78 23.92 45.17
N VAL A 323 -15.98 23.48 46.12
CA VAL A 323 -15.50 22.11 46.26
C VAL A 323 -16.04 21.54 47.54
N SER A 324 -16.64 20.35 47.51
CA SER A 324 -16.97 19.57 48.69
C SER A 324 -16.10 18.34 48.82
N GLY A 325 -15.74 17.98 50.06
CA GLY A 325 -14.99 16.74 50.34
C GLY A 325 -15.80 15.49 50.03
N GLY A 326 -15.11 14.40 49.75
CA GLY A 326 -15.70 13.09 49.47
C GLY A 326 -14.76 12.18 48.69
N LYS A 327 -15.25 11.03 48.24
CA LYS A 327 -14.50 10.14 47.36
C LYS A 327 -14.30 10.79 45.98
N ALA A 328 -13.09 10.71 45.46
CA ALA A 328 -12.70 11.34 44.23
C ALA A 328 -12.10 10.32 43.25
N ASP A 329 -12.85 9.26 42.98
CA ASP A 329 -12.46 8.20 42.07
C ASP A 329 -12.91 8.52 40.64
N GLY A 330 -12.16 8.03 39.64
CA GLY A 330 -12.50 8.15 38.25
C GLY A 330 -11.95 6.97 37.45
N THR A 331 -12.65 6.60 36.39
CA THR A 331 -12.22 5.56 35.46
C THR A 331 -12.15 6.17 34.06
N LEU A 332 -11.08 5.85 33.34
CA LEU A 332 -10.83 6.28 31.97
C LEU A 332 -10.36 5.08 31.17
N THR A 333 -10.98 4.88 30.02
CA THR A 333 -10.55 3.87 29.04
C THR A 333 -9.58 4.50 28.06
N PHE A 334 -8.58 3.75 27.62
CA PHE A 334 -7.67 4.16 26.58
C PHE A 334 -7.59 3.12 25.46
N VAL A 335 -7.28 3.60 24.26
CA VAL A 335 -7.03 2.78 23.08
C VAL A 335 -5.65 3.13 22.53
N LEU A 336 -4.86 2.11 22.22
CA LEU A 336 -3.60 2.25 21.51
C LEU A 336 -3.78 1.83 20.06
N SER A 337 -3.30 2.65 19.13
CA SER A 337 -3.23 2.33 17.71
C SER A 337 -1.83 2.57 17.15
N TYR A 338 -1.49 1.82 16.11
CA TYR A 338 -0.17 1.81 15.50
C TYR A 338 -0.31 2.12 14.01
N GLN A 339 0.05 3.36 13.61
CA GLN A 339 -0.17 3.89 12.26
C GLN A 339 1.07 4.59 11.72
#